data_1e591f49d1865c715bc810ff29d39e42
#
_entry.id   1e591f49d1865c715bc810ff29d39e42
#
_cell.length_a   1.000
_cell.length_b   1.000
_cell.length_c   1.000
_cell.angle_alpha   90.00
_cell.angle_beta   90.00
_cell.angle_gamma   90.00
#
_symmetry.space_group_name_H-M   'P 1'
#
loop_
_entity.id
_entity.type
_entity.pdbx_description
1 polymer ?
#
loop_
_entity_poly.entity_id
_entity_poly.type
_entity_poly.pdbx_seq_one_letter_code
_entity_poly.pdbx_strand_id
1 'polypeptide(L)'
;MIILATHNSGKIKEFKRNLSNRMKNFKVVDLKYFGISQIAEESGTTFEENAKQKLHYYFELLNKKGELKKNILISEDSGLEILALDGKPGVKSARYGGERLSDNERNEYLLNEMQNIPENQRDAKFVCVVAIAGSSIKINKPKIFKSELSGSIS
;
A
#
# COMPACT_ATOMS: atom_id res chain seq x y z
N MET A 1 -11.30 -6.39 -15.89
CA MET A 1 -11.35 -6.39 -14.42
C MET A 1 -10.25 -5.49 -13.87
N ILE A 2 -10.39 -5.08 -12.62
CA ILE A 2 -9.33 -4.44 -11.83
C ILE A 2 -8.87 -5.45 -10.79
N ILE A 3 -7.59 -5.74 -10.74
CA ILE A 3 -6.97 -6.71 -9.85
C ILE A 3 -6.18 -5.95 -8.78
N LEU A 4 -6.47 -6.18 -7.51
CA LEU A 4 -5.75 -5.58 -6.38
C LEU A 4 -4.59 -6.48 -5.96
N ALA A 5 -3.36 -5.99 -6.15
CA ALA A 5 -2.11 -6.68 -5.84
C ALA A 5 -1.73 -6.50 -4.35
N THR A 6 -2.59 -6.98 -3.46
CA THR A 6 -2.38 -6.91 -2.02
C THR A 6 -3.11 -8.05 -1.30
N HIS A 7 -2.57 -8.49 -0.17
CA HIS A 7 -3.22 -9.42 0.78
C HIS A 7 -3.81 -8.69 2.01
N ASN A 8 -3.56 -7.39 2.16
CA ASN A 8 -4.11 -6.61 3.28
C ASN A 8 -5.63 -6.47 3.13
N SER A 9 -6.38 -7.09 4.05
CA SER A 9 -7.84 -7.13 4.02
C SER A 9 -8.49 -5.76 4.18
N GLY A 10 -7.87 -4.84 4.94
CA GLY A 10 -8.33 -3.47 5.12
C GLY A 10 -8.25 -2.68 3.80
N LYS A 11 -7.07 -2.72 3.15
CA LYS A 11 -6.84 -2.09 1.84
C LYS A 11 -7.77 -2.67 0.76
N ILE A 12 -7.97 -4.00 0.75
CA ILE A 12 -8.91 -4.65 -0.19
C ILE A 12 -10.32 -4.10 -0.01
N LYS A 13 -10.82 -4.01 1.23
CA LYS A 13 -12.16 -3.48 1.52
C LYS A 13 -12.30 -2.02 1.08
N GLU A 14 -11.30 -1.21 1.39
CA GLU A 14 -11.28 0.21 1.04
C GLU A 14 -11.29 0.42 -0.49
N PHE A 15 -10.38 -0.23 -1.22
CA PHE A 15 -10.33 -0.14 -2.67
C PHE A 15 -11.60 -0.66 -3.33
N LYS A 16 -12.13 -1.83 -2.89
CA LYS A 16 -13.39 -2.36 -3.42
C LYS A 16 -14.53 -1.36 -3.23
N ARG A 17 -14.66 -0.78 -2.03
CA ARG A 17 -15.70 0.22 -1.75
C ARG A 17 -15.57 1.45 -2.66
N ASN A 18 -14.36 2.01 -2.76
CA ASN A 18 -14.13 3.26 -3.51
C ASN A 18 -14.22 3.06 -5.03
N LEU A 19 -13.68 1.97 -5.56
CA LEU A 19 -13.70 1.69 -6.99
C LEU A 19 -15.06 1.22 -7.47
N SER A 20 -15.77 0.36 -6.73
CA SER A 20 -17.08 -0.15 -7.14
C SER A 20 -18.13 0.96 -7.23
N ASN A 21 -18.04 1.97 -6.36
CA ASN A 21 -18.96 3.13 -6.40
C ASN A 21 -18.73 4.03 -7.63
N ARG A 22 -17.48 4.12 -8.10
CA ARG A 22 -17.09 5.04 -9.18
C ARG A 22 -17.00 4.36 -10.55
N MET A 23 -16.74 3.05 -10.57
CA MET A 23 -16.43 2.27 -11.78
C MET A 23 -17.38 1.07 -11.91
N LYS A 24 -18.69 1.34 -12.01
CA LYS A 24 -19.77 0.31 -12.02
C LYS A 24 -19.61 -0.78 -13.09
N ASN A 25 -18.88 -0.49 -14.19
CA ASN A 25 -18.66 -1.42 -15.28
C ASN A 25 -17.44 -2.32 -15.09
N PHE A 26 -16.72 -2.21 -13.96
CA PHE A 26 -15.51 -2.98 -13.71
C PHE A 26 -15.70 -3.90 -12.49
N LYS A 27 -15.41 -5.17 -12.68
CA LYS A 27 -15.29 -6.11 -11.56
C LYS A 27 -13.95 -5.86 -10.86
N VAL A 28 -13.98 -5.59 -9.55
CA VAL A 28 -12.79 -5.44 -8.69
C VAL A 28 -12.57 -6.74 -7.94
N VAL A 29 -11.41 -7.35 -8.11
CA VAL A 29 -11.02 -8.63 -7.49
C VAL A 29 -9.67 -8.49 -6.79
N ASP A 30 -9.36 -9.39 -5.88
CA ASP A 30 -8.05 -9.51 -5.23
C ASP A 30 -7.29 -10.75 -5.71
N LEU A 31 -6.09 -10.97 -5.20
CA LEU A 31 -5.20 -12.06 -5.59
C LEU A 31 -5.80 -13.45 -5.28
N LYS A 32 -6.66 -13.56 -4.26
CA LYS A 32 -7.32 -14.82 -3.90
C LYS A 32 -8.24 -15.33 -5.01
N TYR A 33 -8.83 -14.44 -5.80
CA TYR A 33 -9.66 -14.78 -6.96
C TYR A 33 -8.89 -15.66 -7.97
N PHE A 34 -7.57 -15.51 -8.04
CA PHE A 34 -6.68 -16.28 -8.93
C PHE A 34 -5.91 -17.40 -8.21
N GLY A 35 -6.24 -17.67 -6.94
CA GLY A 35 -5.54 -18.68 -6.14
C GLY A 35 -4.10 -18.29 -5.80
N ILE A 36 -3.77 -16.99 -5.78
CA ILE A 36 -2.44 -16.48 -5.44
C ILE A 36 -2.40 -16.20 -3.94
N SER A 37 -1.56 -16.94 -3.21
CA SER A 37 -1.32 -16.81 -1.77
C SER A 37 0.10 -16.31 -1.45
N GLN A 38 0.99 -16.31 -2.42
CA GLN A 38 2.37 -15.84 -2.27
C GLN A 38 2.41 -14.36 -1.92
N ILE A 39 3.33 -13.98 -1.03
CA ILE A 39 3.52 -12.60 -0.58
C ILE A 39 4.75 -12.04 -1.30
N ALA A 40 4.60 -10.86 -1.91
CA ALA A 40 5.72 -10.14 -2.48
C ALA A 40 6.64 -9.62 -1.37
N GLU A 41 7.95 -9.75 -1.55
CA GLU A 41 8.92 -9.10 -0.68
C GLU A 41 8.89 -7.57 -0.88
N GLU A 42 8.99 -6.84 0.21
CA GLU A 42 9.03 -5.37 0.24
C GLU A 42 10.36 -4.94 0.87
N SER A 43 11.38 -4.80 0.02
CA SER A 43 12.75 -4.41 0.41
C SER A 43 13.10 -2.96 0.04
N GLY A 44 12.16 -2.23 -0.54
CA GLY A 44 12.34 -0.85 -0.94
C GLY A 44 12.47 0.10 0.25
N THR A 45 13.17 1.20 0.03
CA THR A 45 13.36 2.28 1.01
C THR A 45 12.30 3.37 0.88
N THR A 46 11.51 3.35 -0.18
CA THR A 46 10.41 4.28 -0.43
C THR A 46 9.10 3.53 -0.71
N PHE A 47 7.96 4.18 -0.46
CA PHE A 47 6.65 3.65 -0.80
C PHE A 47 6.51 3.36 -2.30
N GLU A 48 7.13 4.19 -3.16
CA GLU A 48 7.11 3.98 -4.60
C GLU A 48 7.85 2.71 -5.01
N GLU A 49 9.03 2.46 -4.43
CA GLU A 49 9.80 1.24 -4.68
C GLU A 49 9.00 0.01 -4.27
N ASN A 50 8.42 -0.01 -3.08
CA ASN A 50 7.62 -1.14 -2.60
C ASN A 50 6.35 -1.35 -3.45
N ALA A 51 5.65 -0.28 -3.83
CA ALA A 51 4.50 -0.39 -4.73
C ALA A 51 4.91 -0.98 -6.08
N LYS A 52 6.04 -0.56 -6.66
CA LYS A 52 6.58 -1.11 -7.92
C LYS A 52 7.01 -2.57 -7.77
N GLN A 53 7.70 -2.94 -6.69
CA GLN A 53 8.12 -4.32 -6.42
C GLN A 53 6.91 -5.25 -6.35
N LYS A 54 5.87 -4.88 -5.57
CA LYS A 54 4.61 -5.62 -5.51
C LYS A 54 3.93 -5.73 -6.87
N LEU A 55 3.86 -4.62 -7.60
CA LEU A 55 3.27 -4.60 -8.94
C LEU A 55 3.96 -5.59 -9.86
N HIS A 56 5.30 -5.54 -9.91
CA HIS A 56 6.11 -6.40 -10.78
C HIS A 56 5.95 -7.88 -10.43
N TYR A 57 6.07 -8.21 -9.14
CA TYR A 57 5.94 -9.57 -8.66
C TYR A 57 4.61 -10.22 -9.05
N TYR A 58 3.49 -9.53 -8.76
CA TYR A 58 2.17 -10.07 -9.09
C TYR A 58 1.83 -9.99 -10.57
N PHE A 59 2.42 -9.03 -11.30
CA PHE A 59 2.33 -8.99 -12.75
C PHE A 59 2.90 -10.26 -13.38
N GLU A 60 4.09 -10.70 -12.97
CA GLU A 60 4.70 -11.92 -13.48
C GLU A 60 3.87 -13.17 -13.18
N LEU A 61 3.33 -13.29 -11.96
CA LEU A 61 2.47 -14.42 -11.59
C LEU A 61 1.18 -14.46 -12.43
N LEU A 62 0.52 -13.35 -12.60
CA LEU A 62 -0.73 -13.24 -13.37
C LEU A 62 -0.50 -13.37 -14.88
N ASN A 63 0.63 -12.86 -15.38
CA ASN A 63 0.99 -12.99 -16.78
C ASN A 63 1.23 -14.46 -17.18
N LYS A 64 1.92 -15.23 -16.34
CA LYS A 64 2.08 -16.68 -16.53
C LYS A 64 0.76 -17.42 -16.57
N LYS A 65 -0.28 -16.93 -15.92
CA LYS A 65 -1.64 -17.45 -15.95
C LYS A 65 -2.48 -16.93 -17.13
N GLY A 66 -1.96 -15.99 -17.93
CA GLY A 66 -2.68 -15.38 -19.05
C GLY A 66 -3.74 -14.33 -18.64
N GLU A 67 -3.75 -13.91 -17.38
CA GLU A 67 -4.82 -13.10 -16.78
C GLU A 67 -4.71 -11.58 -17.02
N LEU A 68 -3.62 -11.11 -17.66
CA LEU A 68 -3.38 -9.66 -17.80
C LEU A 68 -3.79 -9.06 -19.14
N LYS A 69 -4.17 -9.85 -20.15
CA LYS A 69 -4.46 -9.37 -21.53
C LYS A 69 -5.52 -8.27 -21.59
N LYS A 70 -6.51 -8.29 -20.69
CA LYS A 70 -7.63 -7.32 -20.64
C LYS A 70 -7.87 -6.75 -19.26
N ASN A 71 -6.94 -6.96 -18.32
CA ASN A 71 -7.10 -6.60 -16.93
C ASN A 71 -6.08 -5.53 -16.52
N ILE A 72 -6.41 -4.77 -15.50
CA ILE A 72 -5.56 -3.76 -14.87
C ILE A 72 -5.14 -4.30 -13.52
N LEU A 73 -3.85 -4.26 -13.24
CA LEU A 73 -3.27 -4.60 -11.95
C LEU A 73 -2.92 -3.31 -11.20
N ILE A 74 -3.33 -3.24 -9.96
CA ILE A 74 -3.08 -2.11 -9.05
C ILE A 74 -2.37 -2.64 -7.82
N SER A 75 -1.19 -2.12 -7.53
CA SER A 75 -0.51 -2.27 -6.25
C SER A 75 -0.49 -0.94 -5.51
N GLU A 76 -0.24 -0.99 -4.22
CA GLU A 76 -0.21 0.19 -3.37
C GLU A 76 0.78 -0.05 -2.23
N ASP A 77 1.49 1.01 -1.81
CA ASP A 77 2.19 1.05 -0.55
C ASP A 77 1.92 2.37 0.15
N SER A 78 1.74 2.32 1.47
CA SER A 78 1.36 3.49 2.25
C SER A 78 1.82 3.38 3.69
N GLY A 79 1.98 4.53 4.31
CA GLY A 79 2.35 4.60 5.71
C GLY A 79 2.39 6.01 6.24
N LEU A 80 2.74 6.11 7.51
CA LEU A 80 2.86 7.35 8.27
C LEU A 80 4.31 7.80 8.29
N GLU A 81 4.55 9.08 8.05
CA GLU A 81 5.83 9.74 8.23
C GLU A 81 5.66 10.84 9.27
N ILE A 82 6.49 10.84 10.32
CA ILE A 82 6.45 11.83 11.42
C ILE A 82 7.75 12.62 11.38
N LEU A 83 7.63 13.95 11.27
CA LEU A 83 8.79 14.83 11.12
C LEU A 83 9.77 14.71 12.29
N ALA A 84 9.26 14.73 13.53
CA ALA A 84 10.07 14.63 14.74
C ALA A 84 10.75 13.26 14.94
N LEU A 85 10.40 12.25 14.14
CA LEU A 85 11.01 10.91 14.13
C LEU A 85 11.80 10.65 12.85
N ASP A 86 12.30 11.70 12.19
CA ASP A 86 13.05 11.61 10.92
C ASP A 86 12.33 10.81 9.83
N GLY A 87 11.00 10.97 9.74
CA GLY A 87 10.15 10.30 8.77
C GLY A 87 9.75 8.87 9.16
N LYS A 88 10.12 8.40 10.34
CA LYS A 88 9.62 7.09 10.82
C LYS A 88 8.12 7.22 11.19
N PRO A 89 7.39 6.10 11.12
CA PRO A 89 7.77 4.75 10.72
C PRO A 89 8.02 4.56 9.21
N GLY A 90 7.53 5.44 8.32
CA GLY A 90 7.76 5.35 6.88
C GLY A 90 7.25 4.03 6.29
N VAL A 91 8.02 3.40 5.41
CA VAL A 91 7.68 2.10 4.78
C VAL A 91 7.54 0.94 5.79
N LYS A 92 7.95 1.14 7.03
CA LYS A 92 7.80 0.15 8.11
C LYS A 92 6.52 0.32 8.91
N SER A 93 5.59 1.20 8.50
CA SER A 93 4.37 1.53 9.26
C SER A 93 3.58 0.30 9.69
N ALA A 94 3.38 -0.67 8.83
CA ALA A 94 2.62 -1.88 9.13
C ALA A 94 3.31 -2.85 10.12
N ARG A 95 4.60 -2.69 10.38
CA ARG A 95 5.40 -3.54 11.28
C ARG A 95 6.24 -2.74 12.29
N TYR A 96 5.89 -1.47 12.48
CA TYR A 96 6.61 -0.60 13.41
C TYR A 96 6.46 -1.09 14.84
N GLY A 97 7.56 -1.12 15.58
CA GLY A 97 7.62 -1.72 16.93
C GLY A 97 7.66 -3.25 16.96
N GLY A 98 7.35 -3.94 15.87
CA GLY A 98 7.40 -5.40 15.76
C GLY A 98 6.33 -5.99 14.86
N GLU A 99 6.66 -7.14 14.25
CA GLU A 99 5.78 -7.79 13.27
C GLU A 99 4.52 -8.41 13.89
N ARG A 100 4.56 -8.72 15.20
CA ARG A 100 3.47 -9.41 15.90
C ARG A 100 2.51 -8.47 16.63
N LEU A 101 2.79 -7.16 16.64
CA LEU A 101 1.95 -6.19 17.31
C LEU A 101 0.61 -6.03 16.59
N SER A 102 -0.47 -5.97 17.35
CA SER A 102 -1.76 -5.47 16.86
C SER A 102 -1.67 -3.98 16.51
N ASP A 103 -2.65 -3.46 15.81
CA ASP A 103 -2.68 -2.04 15.44
C ASP A 103 -2.71 -1.14 16.70
N ASN A 104 -3.40 -1.54 17.75
CA ASN A 104 -3.43 -0.79 19.02
C ASN A 104 -2.06 -0.77 19.71
N GLU A 105 -1.41 -1.94 19.85
CA GLU A 105 -0.07 -2.01 20.43
C GLU A 105 0.95 -1.23 19.62
N ARG A 106 0.82 -1.20 18.30
CA ARG A 106 1.66 -0.41 17.42
C ARG A 106 1.46 1.10 17.61
N ASN A 107 0.21 1.53 17.81
CA ASN A 107 -0.11 2.91 18.13
C ASN A 107 0.47 3.30 19.50
N GLU A 108 0.31 2.46 20.50
CA GLU A 108 0.91 2.67 21.84
C GLU A 108 2.43 2.74 21.77
N TYR A 109 3.07 1.85 21.01
CA TYR A 109 4.52 1.89 20.79
C TYR A 109 4.96 3.23 20.20
N LEU A 110 4.26 3.70 19.15
CA LEU A 110 4.55 4.97 18.50
C LEU A 110 4.36 6.15 19.47
N LEU A 111 3.26 6.17 20.23
CA LEU A 111 2.99 7.25 21.20
C LEU A 111 4.02 7.27 22.32
N ASN A 112 4.51 6.11 22.77
CA ASN A 112 5.59 6.02 23.75
C ASN A 112 6.91 6.60 23.22
N GLU A 113 7.26 6.38 21.95
CA GLU A 113 8.44 7.05 21.35
C GLU A 113 8.27 8.56 21.27
N MET A 114 7.04 9.04 21.17
CA MET A 114 6.71 10.47 21.08
C MET A 114 6.44 11.14 22.44
N GLN A 115 6.51 10.42 23.56
CA GLN A 115 6.12 10.94 24.88
C GLN A 115 6.83 12.24 25.29
N ASN A 116 8.10 12.45 24.86
CA ASN A 116 8.88 13.62 25.14
C ASN A 116 8.83 14.68 24.03
N ILE A 117 8.05 14.47 22.98
CA ILE A 117 7.88 15.40 21.86
C ILE A 117 6.66 16.28 22.16
N PRO A 118 6.82 17.63 22.24
CA PRO A 118 5.70 18.54 22.43
C PRO A 118 4.64 18.39 21.31
N GLU A 119 3.36 18.57 21.65
CA GLU A 119 2.25 18.42 20.68
C GLU A 119 2.42 19.28 19.43
N ASN A 120 2.90 20.50 19.57
CA ASN A 120 3.16 21.41 18.46
C ASN A 120 4.37 21.03 17.58
N GLN A 121 5.06 19.92 17.88
CA GLN A 121 6.14 19.34 17.09
C GLN A 121 5.82 17.95 16.55
N ARG A 122 4.55 17.51 16.66
CA ARG A 122 4.09 16.18 16.22
C ARG A 122 3.51 16.16 14.82
N ASP A 123 4.06 17.03 13.94
CA ASP A 123 3.64 17.04 12.53
C ASP A 123 3.89 15.70 11.86
N ALA A 124 2.89 15.22 11.16
CA ALA A 124 2.89 13.94 10.49
C ALA A 124 2.19 14.03 9.14
N LYS A 125 2.50 13.10 8.26
CA LYS A 125 1.75 12.90 7.02
C LYS A 125 1.54 11.41 6.74
N PHE A 126 0.36 11.09 6.24
CA PHE A 126 0.08 9.79 5.70
C PHE A 126 0.37 9.82 4.20
N VAL A 127 1.24 8.93 3.74
CA VAL A 127 1.65 8.83 2.33
C VAL A 127 1.04 7.57 1.72
N CYS A 128 0.47 7.70 0.52
CA CYS A 128 -0.02 6.57 -0.25
C CYS A 128 0.53 6.66 -1.68
N VAL A 129 1.14 5.59 -2.15
CA VAL A 129 1.62 5.46 -3.52
C VAL A 129 0.92 4.28 -4.19
N VAL A 130 0.29 4.55 -5.33
CA VAL A 130 -0.39 3.55 -6.16
C VAL A 130 0.39 3.37 -7.46
N ALA A 131 0.67 2.12 -7.81
CA ALA A 131 1.29 1.76 -9.08
C ALA A 131 0.33 0.91 -9.93
N ILE A 132 0.21 1.21 -11.22
CA ILE A 132 -0.75 0.59 -12.12
C ILE A 132 -0.06 0.08 -13.38
N ALA A 133 -0.35 -1.18 -13.75
CA ALA A 133 0.06 -1.79 -15.02
C ALA A 133 -1.03 -2.72 -15.58
N GLY A 134 -0.80 -3.28 -16.77
CA GLY A 134 -1.71 -4.21 -17.43
C GLY A 134 -2.53 -3.56 -18.55
N SER A 135 -3.23 -4.38 -19.34
CA SER A 135 -3.93 -3.92 -20.54
C SER A 135 -2.99 -3.13 -21.47
N SER A 136 -3.15 -1.82 -21.56
CA SER A 136 -2.32 -0.92 -22.38
C SER A 136 -1.15 -0.26 -21.64
N ILE A 137 -1.03 -0.48 -20.31
CA ILE A 137 0.02 0.11 -19.48
C ILE A 137 1.12 -0.92 -19.27
N LYS A 138 2.31 -0.66 -19.86
CA LYS A 138 3.45 -1.58 -19.79
C LYS A 138 4.01 -1.65 -18.36
N ILE A 139 4.40 -2.86 -17.94
CA ILE A 139 4.95 -3.11 -16.59
C ILE A 139 6.29 -2.39 -16.34
N ASN A 140 7.12 -2.24 -17.35
CA ASN A 140 8.39 -1.51 -17.24
C ASN A 140 8.23 0.02 -17.22
N LYS A 141 7.00 0.52 -17.43
CA LYS A 141 6.63 1.94 -17.35
C LYS A 141 5.24 2.09 -16.73
N PRO A 142 5.08 1.67 -15.46
CA PRO A 142 3.80 1.74 -14.76
C PRO A 142 3.38 3.19 -14.56
N LYS A 143 2.09 3.42 -14.42
CA LYS A 143 1.59 4.72 -13.96
C LYS A 143 1.68 4.75 -12.44
N ILE A 144 2.27 5.82 -11.91
CA ILE A 144 2.44 6.06 -10.48
C ILE A 144 1.59 7.25 -10.07
N PHE A 145 0.88 7.10 -8.96
CA PHE A 145 0.13 8.17 -8.32
C PHE A 145 0.55 8.22 -6.85
N LYS A 146 0.89 9.40 -6.39
CA LYS A 146 1.24 9.68 -4.99
C LYS A 146 0.23 10.67 -4.41
N SER A 147 -0.21 10.41 -3.20
CA SER A 147 -1.03 11.31 -2.40
C SER A 147 -0.46 11.41 -1.00
N GLU A 148 -0.57 12.59 -0.41
CA GLU A 148 -0.16 12.87 0.96
C GLU A 148 -1.30 13.56 1.70
N LEU A 149 -1.53 13.19 2.95
CA LEU A 149 -2.46 13.82 3.86
C LEU A 149 -1.69 14.26 5.09
N SER A 150 -1.55 15.57 5.26
CA SER A 150 -0.86 16.17 6.42
C SER A 150 -1.80 16.30 7.62
N GLY A 151 -1.23 16.18 8.81
CA GLY A 151 -1.88 16.32 10.10
C GLY A 151 -0.87 16.28 11.23
N SER A 152 -1.33 16.00 12.43
CA SER A 152 -0.49 15.83 13.61
C SER A 152 -0.92 14.62 14.43
N ILE A 153 -0.02 14.07 15.23
CA ILE A 153 -0.30 12.98 16.17
C ILE A 153 -0.77 13.59 17.50
N SER A 154 -1.98 13.21 17.92
CA SER A 154 -2.58 13.63 19.19
C SER A 154 -2.47 12.56 20.25
#